data_54cd3bcadcd451d26b3b0e9136c674ed
#
_entry.id   54cd3bcadcd451d26b3b0e9136c674ed
#
_cell.length_a   1.000
_cell.length_b   1.000
_cell.length_c   1.000
_cell.angle_alpha   90.00
_cell.angle_beta   90.00
_cell.angle_gamma   90.00
#
_symmetry.space_group_name_H-M   'P 1'
#
loop_
_entity.id
_entity.type
_entity.pdbx_description
1 polymer ?
#
loop_
_entity_poly.entity_id
_entity_poly.type
_entity_poly.pdbx_seq_one_letter_code
_entity_poly.pdbx_strand_id
1 'polypeptide(L)'
;LVLILALNCYQYCLEHLAFENASYFEAYIEKIIGKSIKLYERNVFHFLKGFALYQKGQKKEGCKQMQEAMHIFAVLELPEQVAYYQEHYDKFVKD
;
A
#
# COMPACT_ATOMS: atom_id res chain seq x y z
N LEU A 1 -18.16 -2.69 -4.35
CA LEU A 1 -16.74 -2.91 -4.61
C LEU A 1 -16.10 -3.58 -3.41
N VAL A 2 -15.48 -4.74 -3.62
CA VAL A 2 -14.84 -5.47 -2.54
C VAL A 2 -13.49 -4.85 -2.21
N LEU A 3 -13.04 -5.04 -0.96
CA LEU A 3 -11.83 -4.41 -0.45
C LEU A 3 -10.60 -4.74 -1.27
N ILE A 4 -10.40 -6.01 -1.62
CA ILE A 4 -9.19 -6.41 -2.37
C ILE A 4 -9.14 -5.74 -3.75
N LEU A 5 -10.29 -5.61 -4.40
CA LEU A 5 -10.36 -4.93 -5.70
C LEU A 5 -10.07 -3.44 -5.55
N ALA A 6 -10.60 -2.81 -4.50
CA ALA A 6 -10.33 -1.40 -4.22
C ALA A 6 -8.85 -1.16 -3.97
N LEU A 7 -8.19 -2.06 -3.21
CA LEU A 7 -6.75 -1.96 -2.96
C LEU A 7 -5.95 -2.09 -4.26
N ASN A 8 -6.35 -3.00 -5.14
CA ASN A 8 -5.69 -3.16 -6.43
C ASN A 8 -5.86 -1.92 -7.31
N CYS A 9 -7.05 -1.33 -7.33
CA CYS A 9 -7.30 -0.10 -8.08
C CYS A 9 -6.48 1.06 -7.52
N TYR A 10 -6.40 1.16 -6.21
CA TYR A 10 -5.61 2.19 -5.54
C TYR A 10 -4.14 2.07 -5.94
N GLN A 11 -3.59 0.85 -5.87
CA GLN A 11 -2.20 0.61 -6.25
C GLN A 11 -1.95 1.00 -7.71
N TYR A 12 -2.83 0.59 -8.61
CA TYR A 12 -2.70 0.92 -10.03
C TYR A 12 -2.66 2.44 -10.24
N CYS A 13 -3.58 3.16 -9.59
CA CYS A 13 -3.62 4.62 -9.72
C CYS A 13 -2.31 5.26 -9.23
N LEU A 14 -1.75 4.76 -8.12
CA LEU A 14 -0.51 5.29 -7.58
C LEU A 14 0.68 5.02 -8.49
N GLU A 15 0.71 3.83 -9.10
CA GLU A 15 1.79 3.48 -10.04
C GLU A 15 1.79 4.38 -11.26
N HIS A 16 0.62 4.85 -11.66
CA HIS A 16 0.46 5.71 -12.84
C HIS A 16 0.29 7.18 -12.49
N LEU A 17 0.55 7.55 -11.24
CA LEU A 17 0.48 8.94 -10.76
C LEU A 17 -0.90 9.57 -10.95
N ALA A 18 -1.94 8.76 -10.97
CA ALA A 18 -3.33 9.21 -11.09
C ALA A 18 -3.88 9.57 -9.71
N PHE A 19 -3.38 10.67 -9.13
CA PHE A 19 -3.63 11.01 -7.73
C PHE A 19 -5.08 11.35 -7.42
N GLU A 20 -5.80 11.93 -8.37
CA GLU A 20 -7.22 12.24 -8.14
C GLU A 20 -8.02 10.96 -7.98
N ASN A 21 -7.83 10.00 -8.89
CA ASN A 21 -8.50 8.71 -8.79
C ASN A 21 -8.00 7.92 -7.57
N ALA A 22 -6.71 8.00 -7.26
CA ALA A 22 -6.15 7.35 -6.08
C ALA A 22 -6.84 7.87 -4.81
N SER A 23 -7.05 9.18 -4.69
CA SER A 23 -7.72 9.77 -3.54
C SER A 23 -9.15 9.23 -3.37
N TYR A 24 -9.85 9.01 -4.48
CA TYR A 24 -11.19 8.43 -4.45
C TYR A 24 -11.15 7.01 -3.84
N PHE A 25 -10.23 6.18 -4.32
CA PHE A 25 -10.11 4.82 -3.79
C PHE A 25 -9.61 4.80 -2.35
N GLU A 26 -8.71 5.70 -1.99
CA GLU A 26 -8.24 5.81 -0.60
C GLU A 26 -9.40 6.11 0.34
N ALA A 27 -10.23 7.08 0.01
CA ALA A 27 -11.39 7.45 0.82
C ALA A 27 -12.38 6.28 0.94
N TYR A 28 -12.60 5.57 -0.16
CA TYR A 28 -13.47 4.40 -0.16
C TYR A 28 -12.92 3.29 0.74
N ILE A 29 -11.61 3.00 0.61
CA ILE A 29 -10.97 1.97 1.43
C ILE A 29 -11.06 2.34 2.91
N GLU A 30 -10.83 3.60 3.27
CA GLU A 30 -10.90 4.02 4.67
C GLU A 30 -12.27 3.79 5.29
N LYS A 31 -13.34 3.87 4.48
CA LYS A 31 -14.69 3.60 4.99
C LYS A 31 -14.91 2.13 5.32
N ILE A 32 -14.27 1.22 4.59
CA ILE A 32 -14.55 -0.21 4.72
C ILE A 32 -13.46 -1.00 5.44
N ILE A 33 -12.22 -0.46 5.50
CA ILE A 33 -11.10 -1.20 6.07
C ILE A 33 -11.29 -1.52 7.55
N GLY A 34 -11.99 -0.65 8.27
CA GLY A 34 -12.26 -0.86 9.68
C GLY A 34 -13.13 -2.08 9.97
N LYS A 35 -13.83 -2.58 8.96
CA LYS A 35 -14.67 -3.77 9.08
C LYS A 35 -13.91 -5.05 8.75
N SER A 36 -12.70 -4.93 8.22
CA SER A 36 -11.87 -6.11 7.91
C SER A 36 -11.25 -6.63 9.17
N ILE A 37 -11.33 -7.96 9.36
CA ILE A 37 -10.64 -8.65 10.45
C ILE A 37 -9.30 -9.20 9.99
N LYS A 38 -8.99 -9.09 8.70
CA LYS A 38 -7.75 -9.62 8.13
C LYS A 38 -6.64 -8.59 8.26
N LEU A 39 -5.69 -8.89 9.12
CA LEU A 39 -4.54 -8.01 9.36
C LEU A 39 -3.75 -7.75 8.08
N TYR A 40 -3.67 -8.76 7.22
CA TYR A 40 -2.90 -8.61 6.00
C TYR A 40 -3.49 -7.54 5.07
N GLU A 41 -4.82 -7.45 4.98
CA GLU A 41 -5.46 -6.41 4.14
C GLU A 41 -5.18 -5.01 4.68
N ARG A 42 -5.24 -4.85 6.00
CA ARG A 42 -4.91 -3.58 6.64
C ARG A 42 -3.46 -3.21 6.38
N ASN A 43 -2.57 -4.19 6.39
CA ASN A 43 -1.16 -3.93 6.17
C ASN A 43 -0.84 -3.64 4.70
N VAL A 44 -1.58 -4.23 3.76
CA VAL A 44 -1.50 -3.85 2.35
C VAL A 44 -1.84 -2.36 2.21
N PHE A 45 -2.91 -1.92 2.86
CA PHE A 45 -3.28 -0.50 2.83
C PHE A 45 -2.20 0.37 3.45
N HIS A 46 -1.59 -0.07 4.54
CA HIS A 46 -0.47 0.63 5.17
C HIS A 46 0.68 0.84 4.17
N PHE A 47 1.06 -0.24 3.47
CA PHE A 47 2.11 -0.16 2.46
C PHE A 47 1.73 0.84 1.35
N LEU A 48 0.52 0.74 0.84
CA LEU A 48 0.08 1.58 -0.27
C LEU A 48 -0.03 3.06 0.12
N LYS A 49 -0.38 3.36 1.36
CA LYS A 49 -0.38 4.76 1.84
C LYS A 49 1.05 5.30 1.91
N GLY A 50 2.02 4.47 2.29
CA GLY A 50 3.42 4.84 2.22
C GLY A 50 3.87 5.07 0.79
N PHE A 51 3.46 4.21 -0.12
CA PHE A 51 3.74 4.38 -1.53
C PHE A 51 3.13 5.67 -2.09
N ALA A 52 1.90 6.01 -1.65
CA ALA A 52 1.26 7.26 -2.03
C ALA A 52 2.09 8.47 -1.61
N LEU A 53 2.59 8.47 -0.38
CA LEU A 53 3.47 9.54 0.10
C LEU A 53 4.73 9.65 -0.76
N TYR A 54 5.35 8.52 -1.07
CA TYR A 54 6.55 8.50 -1.90
C TYR A 54 6.27 9.11 -3.27
N GLN A 55 5.19 8.69 -3.92
CA GLN A 55 4.85 9.16 -5.25
C GLN A 55 4.51 10.65 -5.28
N LYS A 56 3.99 11.19 -4.18
CA LYS A 56 3.68 12.61 -4.05
C LYS A 56 4.89 13.47 -3.68
N GLY A 57 6.06 12.86 -3.53
CA GLY A 57 7.29 13.56 -3.23
C GLY A 57 7.74 13.52 -1.78
N GLN A 58 6.93 12.96 -0.88
CA GLN A 58 7.30 12.78 0.53
C GLN A 58 8.06 11.46 0.68
N LYS A 59 9.23 11.41 0.08
CA LYS A 59 9.95 10.14 -0.13
C LYS A 59 10.42 9.50 1.16
N LYS A 60 10.95 10.29 2.08
CA LYS A 60 11.50 9.77 3.34
C LYS A 60 10.41 9.10 4.18
N GLU A 61 9.29 9.80 4.38
CA GLU A 61 8.18 9.26 5.15
C GLU A 61 7.53 8.07 4.43
N GLY A 62 7.39 8.16 3.11
CA GLY A 62 6.84 7.07 2.31
C GLY A 62 7.67 5.81 2.43
N CYS A 63 8.99 5.92 2.29
CA CYS A 63 9.89 4.76 2.43
C CYS A 63 9.78 4.14 3.82
N LYS A 64 9.73 4.99 4.85
CA LYS A 64 9.62 4.52 6.23
C LYS A 64 8.35 3.68 6.40
N GLN A 65 7.21 4.17 5.91
CA GLN A 65 5.94 3.45 6.05
C GLN A 65 5.92 2.16 5.25
N MET A 66 6.48 2.16 4.04
CA MET A 66 6.57 0.93 3.25
C MET A 66 7.44 -0.11 3.94
N GLN A 67 8.57 0.31 4.51
CA GLN A 67 9.46 -0.60 5.23
C GLN A 67 8.80 -1.17 6.48
N GLU A 68 8.04 -0.34 7.21
CA GLU A 68 7.26 -0.81 8.35
C GLU A 68 6.26 -1.89 7.94
N ALA A 69 5.56 -1.66 6.84
CA ALA A 69 4.57 -2.62 6.33
C ALA A 69 5.24 -3.93 5.92
N MET A 70 6.40 -3.85 5.23
CA MET A 70 7.13 -5.05 4.85
C MET A 70 7.59 -5.85 6.07
N HIS A 71 8.02 -5.15 7.12
CA HIS A 71 8.41 -5.80 8.37
C HIS A 71 7.21 -6.51 9.02
N ILE A 72 6.04 -5.88 9.02
CA ILE A 72 4.83 -6.48 9.56
C ILE A 72 4.45 -7.76 8.79
N PHE A 73 4.56 -7.75 7.46
CA PHE A 73 4.33 -8.97 6.68
C PHE A 73 5.26 -10.10 7.10
N ALA A 74 6.53 -9.77 7.39
CA ALA A 74 7.50 -10.78 7.85
C ALA A 74 7.12 -11.31 9.24
N VAL A 75 6.70 -10.44 10.15
CA VAL A 75 6.27 -10.83 11.50
C VAL A 75 5.02 -11.72 11.42
N LEU A 76 4.12 -11.44 10.48
CA LEU A 76 2.92 -12.25 10.27
C LEU A 76 3.21 -13.58 9.57
N GLU A 77 4.46 -13.82 9.21
CA GLU A 77 4.88 -15.04 8.51
C GLU A 77 4.16 -15.22 7.18
N LEU A 78 4.14 -14.13 6.37
CA LEU A 78 3.52 -14.12 5.05
C LEU A 78 4.61 -13.93 3.99
N PRO A 79 5.40 -15.00 3.69
CA PRO A 79 6.57 -14.86 2.81
C PRO A 79 6.24 -14.43 1.39
N GLU A 80 5.08 -14.82 0.86
CA GLU A 80 4.68 -14.41 -0.49
C GLU A 80 4.42 -12.92 -0.55
N GLN A 81 3.80 -12.35 0.48
CA GLN A 81 3.55 -10.92 0.57
C GLN A 81 4.85 -10.15 0.78
N VAL A 82 5.75 -10.66 1.61
CA VAL A 82 7.08 -10.06 1.78
C VAL A 82 7.78 -9.95 0.43
N ALA A 83 7.82 -11.04 -0.33
CA ALA A 83 8.49 -11.07 -1.63
C ALA A 83 7.83 -10.12 -2.63
N TYR A 84 6.51 -10.12 -2.69
CA TYR A 84 5.76 -9.28 -3.61
C TYR A 84 6.00 -7.78 -3.35
N TYR A 85 5.90 -7.36 -2.09
CA TYR A 85 6.03 -5.94 -1.76
C TYR A 85 7.49 -5.50 -1.76
N GLN A 86 8.43 -6.40 -1.48
CA GLN A 86 9.84 -6.08 -1.64
C GLN A 86 10.17 -5.82 -3.11
N GLU A 87 9.65 -6.65 -4.00
CA GLU A 87 9.85 -6.47 -5.45
C GLU A 87 9.27 -5.15 -5.91
N HIS A 88 8.06 -4.80 -5.46
CA HIS A 88 7.42 -3.53 -5.77
C HIS A 88 8.24 -2.37 -5.25
N TYR A 89 8.71 -2.46 -4.00
CA TYR A 89 9.56 -1.44 -3.38
C TYR A 89 10.82 -1.22 -4.23
N ASP A 90 11.49 -2.30 -4.58
CA ASP A 90 12.73 -2.22 -5.36
C ASP A 90 12.51 -1.63 -6.75
N LYS A 91 11.33 -1.86 -7.32
CA LYS A 91 10.99 -1.34 -8.64
C LYS A 91 10.72 0.17 -8.63
N PHE A 92 10.03 0.67 -7.62
CA PHE A 92 9.57 2.05 -7.60
C PHE A 92 10.43 2.99 -6.75
N VAL A 93 11.07 2.48 -5.71
CA VAL A 93 11.90 3.33 -4.84
C VAL A 93 13.30 3.40 -5.39
N LYS A 94 13.64 4.56 -5.93
CA LYS A 94 14.96 4.84 -6.51
C LYS A 94 15.59 6.00 -5.74
N ASP A 95 16.83 5.84 -5.36
CA ASP A 95 17.61 6.88 -4.65
C ASP A 95 18.51 7.63 -5.60
#